data_7f415d04cf9dff41807e1fc271a45573
#
_entry.id   7f415d04cf9dff41807e1fc271a45573
#
_cell.length_a   1.000
_cell.length_b   1.000
_cell.length_c   1.000
_cell.angle_alpha   90.00
_cell.angle_beta   90.00
_cell.angle_gamma   90.00
#
_symmetry.space_group_name_H-M   'P 1'
#
loop_
_entity.id
_entity.type
_entity.pdbx_description
1 polymer ?
#
loop_
_entity_poly.entity_id
_entity_poly.type
_entity_poly.pdbx_seq_one_letter_code
_entity_poly.pdbx_strand_id
1 'polypeptide(L)'
;MIARRLLSPPVIIGVLLVAAVAVAGGFITSPLSIDTTVWSDFVASRTPAMNSFMTGASWLFDPKRAVVLALIVAGAVWWLVKKVMHALYILCSVAFSGINGYIIKHIDSRPRPEEAYRLITEDGYSFPSGHATAVTA
;
A
#
# COMPACT_ATOMS: atom_id res chain seq x y z
N MET A 1 -10.92 28.65 -11.03
CA MET A 1 -9.53 28.15 -11.15
C MET A 1 -9.35 26.74 -10.58
N ILE A 2 -9.94 26.38 -9.46
CA ILE A 2 -9.83 25.05 -8.82
C ILE A 2 -10.41 23.95 -9.72
N ALA A 3 -11.60 24.11 -10.27
CA ALA A 3 -12.24 23.11 -11.14
C ALA A 3 -11.38 22.70 -12.36
N ARG A 4 -10.65 23.63 -12.98
CA ARG A 4 -9.75 23.33 -14.10
C ARG A 4 -8.54 22.48 -13.69
N ARG A 5 -8.09 22.55 -12.43
CA ARG A 5 -7.00 21.72 -11.91
C ARG A 5 -7.48 20.30 -11.58
N LEU A 6 -8.71 20.16 -11.08
CA LEU A 6 -9.30 18.84 -10.78
C LEU A 6 -9.60 18.02 -12.05
N LEU A 7 -9.77 18.69 -13.19
CA LEU A 7 -9.96 18.05 -14.51
C LEU A 7 -8.66 17.98 -15.33
N SER A 8 -7.50 18.15 -14.69
CA SER A 8 -6.22 17.99 -15.39
C SER A 8 -5.96 16.52 -15.74
N PRO A 9 -5.32 16.24 -16.91
CA PRO A 9 -5.08 14.88 -17.35
C PRO A 9 -4.45 13.95 -16.29
N PRO A 10 -3.43 14.36 -15.52
CA PRO A 10 -2.84 13.47 -14.51
C PRO A 10 -3.82 13.13 -13.38
N VAL A 11 -4.71 14.04 -12.99
CA VAL A 11 -5.72 13.75 -11.97
C VAL A 11 -6.75 12.76 -12.50
N ILE A 12 -7.22 12.94 -13.72
CA ILE A 12 -8.16 12.02 -14.37
C ILE A 12 -7.55 10.63 -14.48
N ILE A 13 -6.30 10.53 -14.96
CA ILE A 13 -5.57 9.26 -15.07
C ILE A 13 -5.45 8.60 -13.69
N GLY A 14 -5.06 9.35 -12.66
CA GLY A 14 -4.97 8.82 -11.30
C GLY A 14 -6.29 8.25 -10.78
N VAL A 15 -7.40 8.98 -10.97
CA VAL A 15 -8.74 8.52 -10.58
C VAL A 15 -9.14 7.26 -11.35
N LEU A 16 -8.88 7.23 -12.68
CA LEU A 16 -9.17 6.05 -13.50
C LEU A 16 -8.35 4.83 -13.08
N LEU A 17 -7.07 5.01 -12.72
CA LEU A 17 -6.23 3.92 -12.24
C LEU A 17 -6.72 3.37 -10.89
N VAL A 18 -7.08 4.24 -9.95
CA VAL A 18 -7.67 3.81 -8.67
C VAL A 18 -8.97 3.06 -8.88
N ALA A 19 -9.85 3.58 -9.75
CA ALA A 19 -11.11 2.92 -10.09
C ALA A 19 -10.87 1.56 -10.77
N ALA A 20 -9.91 1.48 -11.69
CA ALA A 20 -9.55 0.23 -12.37
C ALA A 20 -9.03 -0.82 -11.39
N VAL A 21 -8.19 -0.43 -10.41
CA VAL A 21 -7.68 -1.34 -9.37
C VAL A 21 -8.82 -1.83 -8.48
N ALA A 22 -9.73 -0.96 -8.05
CA ALA A 22 -10.88 -1.33 -7.23
C ALA A 22 -11.81 -2.30 -7.97
N VAL A 23 -12.11 -2.00 -9.25
CA VAL A 23 -12.94 -2.86 -10.09
C VAL A 23 -12.27 -4.23 -10.31
N ALA A 24 -10.97 -4.25 -10.63
CA ALA A 24 -10.23 -5.49 -10.82
C ALA A 24 -10.21 -6.35 -9.54
N GLY A 25 -10.04 -5.72 -8.37
CA GLY A 25 -10.11 -6.39 -7.07
C GLY A 25 -11.46 -7.06 -6.84
N GLY A 26 -12.56 -6.37 -7.13
CA GLY A 26 -13.92 -6.92 -6.99
C GLY A 26 -14.22 -8.10 -7.90
N PHE A 27 -13.57 -8.21 -9.07
CA PHE A 27 -13.69 -9.37 -9.95
C PHE A 27 -12.78 -10.54 -9.56
N ILE A 28 -11.66 -10.29 -8.91
CA ILE A 28 -10.68 -11.32 -8.52
C ILE A 28 -10.90 -11.70 -7.05
N THR A 29 -11.99 -12.38 -6.77
CA THR A 29 -12.39 -12.78 -5.41
C THR A 29 -11.60 -13.98 -4.87
N SER A 30 -10.97 -14.78 -5.75
CA SER A 30 -10.15 -15.93 -5.40
C SER A 30 -8.73 -15.80 -5.99
N PRO A 31 -7.72 -16.46 -5.39
CA PRO A 31 -6.40 -16.53 -6.00
C PRO A 31 -6.43 -17.10 -7.39
N LEU A 32 -5.73 -16.49 -8.34
CA LEU A 32 -5.53 -17.05 -9.67
C LEU A 32 -4.52 -18.20 -9.59
N SER A 33 -4.52 -19.09 -10.58
CA SER A 33 -3.54 -20.19 -10.63
C SER A 33 -2.09 -19.67 -10.64
N ILE A 34 -1.83 -18.55 -11.29
CA ILE A 34 -0.53 -17.91 -11.28
C ILE A 34 -0.15 -17.41 -9.87
N ASP A 35 -1.10 -16.87 -9.11
CA ASP A 35 -0.87 -16.42 -7.72
C ASP A 35 -0.40 -17.60 -6.85
N THR A 36 -1.10 -18.75 -6.97
CA THR A 36 -0.79 -19.95 -6.18
C THR A 36 0.56 -20.55 -6.56
N THR A 37 0.90 -20.58 -7.86
CA THR A 37 2.19 -21.09 -8.34
C THR A 37 3.33 -20.19 -7.83
N VAL A 38 3.28 -18.89 -8.09
CA VAL A 38 4.31 -17.94 -7.66
C VAL A 38 4.47 -17.98 -6.15
N TRP A 39 3.37 -18.02 -5.41
CA TRP A 39 3.41 -18.09 -3.95
C TRP A 39 4.05 -19.39 -3.45
N SER A 40 3.72 -20.56 -4.02
CA SER A 40 4.32 -21.84 -3.65
C SER A 40 5.84 -21.86 -3.90
N ASP A 41 6.28 -21.28 -5.01
CA ASP A 41 7.71 -21.16 -5.36
C ASP A 41 8.45 -20.27 -4.37
N PHE A 42 7.85 -19.13 -3.98
CA PHE A 42 8.41 -18.28 -2.93
C PHE A 42 8.48 -18.99 -1.58
N VAL A 43 7.48 -19.75 -1.20
CA VAL A 43 7.49 -20.52 0.06
C VAL A 43 8.56 -21.60 0.02
N ALA A 44 8.71 -22.33 -1.10
CA ALA A 44 9.70 -23.37 -1.28
C ALA A 44 11.16 -22.84 -1.28
N SER A 45 11.37 -21.62 -1.78
CA SER A 45 12.70 -21.00 -1.86
C SER A 45 13.13 -20.28 -0.57
N ARG A 46 12.35 -20.31 0.51
CA ARG A 46 12.65 -19.60 1.76
C ARG A 46 13.93 -20.08 2.42
N THR A 47 14.74 -19.12 2.83
CA THR A 47 15.90 -19.36 3.71
C THR A 47 15.75 -18.56 5.00
N PRO A 48 16.39 -18.94 6.11
CA PRO A 48 16.35 -18.16 7.35
C PRO A 48 16.78 -16.70 7.16
N ALA A 49 17.83 -16.46 6.37
CA ALA A 49 18.33 -15.11 6.08
C ALA A 49 17.30 -14.29 5.30
N MET A 50 16.68 -14.88 4.28
CA MET A 50 15.63 -14.24 3.49
C MET A 50 14.40 -13.94 4.34
N ASN A 51 13.98 -14.87 5.19
CA ASN A 51 12.87 -14.66 6.11
C ASN A 51 13.15 -13.50 7.07
N SER A 52 14.33 -13.43 7.67
CA SER A 52 14.73 -12.34 8.57
C SER A 52 14.75 -10.99 7.85
N PHE A 53 15.29 -10.94 6.64
CA PHE A 53 15.30 -9.73 5.82
C PHE A 53 13.86 -9.27 5.49
N MET A 54 13.01 -10.17 4.99
CA MET A 54 11.64 -9.86 4.60
C MET A 54 10.77 -9.46 5.80
N THR A 55 10.96 -10.12 6.95
CA THR A 55 10.26 -9.75 8.18
C THR A 55 10.70 -8.37 8.66
N GLY A 56 12.00 -8.06 8.61
CA GLY A 56 12.52 -6.73 8.93
C GLY A 56 12.00 -5.64 7.99
N ALA A 57 11.97 -5.90 6.69
CA ALA A 57 11.40 -4.98 5.70
C ALA A 57 9.90 -4.77 5.95
N SER A 58 9.13 -5.84 6.16
CA SER A 58 7.70 -5.73 6.51
C SER A 58 7.49 -4.93 7.79
N TRP A 59 8.34 -5.14 8.80
CA TRP A 59 8.29 -4.37 10.05
C TRP A 59 8.52 -2.88 9.80
N LEU A 60 9.52 -2.52 9.00
CA LEU A 60 9.83 -1.11 8.69
C LEU A 60 8.71 -0.42 7.93
N PHE A 61 8.13 -1.09 6.95
CA PHE A 61 7.08 -0.55 6.07
C PHE A 61 5.65 -0.91 6.51
N ASP A 62 5.49 -1.34 7.76
CA ASP A 62 4.16 -1.49 8.35
C ASP A 62 3.37 -0.17 8.25
N PRO A 63 2.09 -0.19 7.86
CA PRO A 63 1.31 1.03 7.64
C PRO A 63 1.33 2.02 8.80
N LYS A 64 1.36 1.54 10.05
CA LYS A 64 1.41 2.42 11.24
C LYS A 64 2.77 3.12 11.34
N ARG A 65 3.87 2.39 11.04
CA ARG A 65 5.23 2.95 11.05
C ARG A 65 5.47 3.86 9.87
N ALA A 66 4.88 3.57 8.72
CA ALA A 66 4.93 4.43 7.55
C ALA A 66 4.36 5.82 7.83
N VAL A 67 3.29 5.94 8.64
CA VAL A 67 2.78 7.24 9.08
C VAL A 67 3.83 8.00 9.91
N VAL A 68 4.49 7.32 10.85
CA VAL A 68 5.55 7.95 11.66
C VAL A 68 6.72 8.40 10.79
N LEU A 69 7.13 7.57 9.84
CA LEU A 69 8.18 7.90 8.88
C LEU A 69 7.79 9.11 8.03
N ALA A 70 6.56 9.15 7.53
CA ALA A 70 6.03 10.28 6.78
C ALA A 70 6.06 11.59 7.59
N LEU A 71 5.71 11.54 8.88
CA LEU A 71 5.79 12.70 9.77
C LEU A 71 7.23 13.19 9.93
N ILE A 72 8.18 12.27 10.10
CA ILE A 72 9.61 12.60 10.21
C ILE A 72 10.11 13.25 8.91
N VAL A 73 9.80 12.62 7.75
CA VAL A 73 10.21 13.13 6.43
C VAL A 73 9.58 14.49 6.16
N ALA A 74 8.28 14.65 6.41
CA ALA A 74 7.58 15.91 6.23
C ALA A 74 8.17 17.02 7.13
N GLY A 75 8.49 16.68 8.38
CA GLY A 75 9.15 17.61 9.33
C GLY A 75 10.55 18.00 8.84
N ALA A 76 11.35 17.05 8.39
CA ALA A 76 12.69 17.30 7.84
C ALA A 76 12.62 18.17 6.57
N VAL A 77 11.71 17.87 5.65
CA VAL A 77 11.50 18.66 4.43
C VAL A 77 11.06 20.08 4.78
N TRP A 78 10.13 20.25 5.70
CA TRP A 78 9.73 21.58 6.16
C TRP A 78 10.91 22.35 6.79
N TRP A 79 11.69 21.70 7.62
CA TRP A 79 12.85 22.32 8.26
C TRP A 79 13.92 22.76 7.26
N LEU A 80 14.21 21.91 6.27
CA LEU A 80 15.23 22.18 5.24
C LEU A 80 14.76 23.18 4.19
N VAL A 81 13.55 22.99 3.65
CA VAL A 81 13.03 23.78 2.51
C VAL A 81 12.30 25.05 2.98
N LYS A 82 11.90 25.12 4.26
CA LYS A 82 11.14 26.23 4.86
C LYS A 82 9.79 26.52 4.17
N LYS A 83 9.26 25.57 3.39
CA LYS A 83 7.98 25.68 2.71
C LYS A 83 7.02 24.61 3.23
N VAL A 84 6.05 25.01 4.04
CA VAL A 84 5.07 24.11 4.67
C VAL A 84 4.27 23.29 3.63
N MET A 85 4.07 23.83 2.42
CA MET A 85 3.31 23.16 1.37
C MET A 85 3.91 21.83 0.93
N HIS A 86 5.24 21.67 0.99
CA HIS A 86 5.88 20.38 0.65
C HIS A 86 5.62 19.34 1.74
N ALA A 87 5.66 19.74 3.00
CA ALA A 87 5.32 18.86 4.11
C ALA A 87 3.85 18.44 4.06
N LEU A 88 2.95 19.38 3.82
CA LEU A 88 1.52 19.08 3.65
C LEU A 88 1.26 18.15 2.47
N TYR A 89 1.96 18.32 1.35
CA TYR A 89 1.85 17.43 0.21
C TYR A 89 2.20 15.98 0.58
N ILE A 90 3.32 15.77 1.27
CA ILE A 90 3.73 14.43 1.74
C ILE A 90 2.65 13.82 2.64
N LEU A 91 2.21 14.56 3.66
CA LEU A 91 1.22 14.06 4.61
C LEU A 91 -0.14 13.77 3.94
N CYS A 92 -0.59 14.65 3.05
CA CYS A 92 -1.82 14.46 2.31
C CYS A 92 -1.73 13.25 1.35
N SER A 93 -0.59 13.03 0.71
CA SER A 93 -0.39 11.86 -0.16
C SER A 93 -0.49 10.56 0.62
N VAL A 94 0.19 10.47 1.76
CA VAL A 94 0.15 9.27 2.62
C VAL A 94 -1.26 9.06 3.19
N ALA A 95 -1.91 10.10 3.68
CA ALA A 95 -3.28 10.02 4.19
C ALA A 95 -4.26 9.57 3.10
N PHE A 96 -4.17 10.15 1.92
CA PHE A 96 -5.03 9.80 0.79
C PHE A 96 -4.83 8.35 0.35
N SER A 97 -3.58 7.89 0.23
CA SER A 97 -3.25 6.51 -0.10
C SER A 97 -3.78 5.53 0.95
N GLY A 98 -3.61 5.85 2.23
CA GLY A 98 -4.12 5.03 3.34
C GLY A 98 -5.64 4.92 3.35
N ILE A 99 -6.35 6.04 3.16
CA ILE A 99 -7.82 6.07 3.11
C ILE A 99 -8.34 5.25 1.92
N ASN A 100 -7.77 5.45 0.72
CA ASN A 100 -8.16 4.67 -0.46
C ASN A 100 -7.90 3.18 -0.26
N GLY A 101 -6.72 2.81 0.24
CA GLY A 101 -6.38 1.43 0.56
C GLY A 101 -7.36 0.80 1.56
N TYR A 102 -7.76 1.55 2.58
CA TYR A 102 -8.74 1.10 3.57
C TYR A 102 -10.11 0.86 2.93
N ILE A 103 -10.61 1.82 2.14
CA ILE A 103 -11.91 1.72 1.47
C ILE A 103 -11.95 0.52 0.53
N ILE A 104 -10.98 0.40 -0.38
CA ILE A 104 -10.92 -0.70 -1.35
C ILE A 104 -10.82 -2.04 -0.63
N LYS A 105 -10.00 -2.13 0.43
CA LYS A 105 -9.85 -3.35 1.24
C LYS A 105 -11.17 -3.86 1.82
N HIS A 106 -12.06 -2.96 2.24
CA HIS A 106 -13.35 -3.33 2.80
C HIS A 106 -14.41 -3.61 1.73
N ILE A 107 -14.29 -3.02 0.55
CA ILE A 107 -15.17 -3.32 -0.58
C ILE A 107 -14.84 -4.72 -1.13
N ASP A 108 -13.57 -5.00 -1.41
CA ASP A 108 -13.16 -6.24 -2.07
C ASP A 108 -13.15 -7.43 -1.10
N SER A 109 -12.92 -7.19 0.19
CA SER A 109 -12.99 -8.20 1.27
C SER A 109 -12.26 -9.52 0.97
N ARG A 110 -11.18 -9.47 0.16
CA ARG A 110 -10.45 -10.65 -0.32
C ARG A 110 -9.78 -11.39 0.85
N PRO A 111 -10.01 -12.70 1.02
CA PRO A 111 -9.38 -13.47 2.09
C PRO A 111 -7.86 -13.55 1.90
N ARG A 112 -7.15 -13.73 3.01
CA ARG A 112 -5.70 -13.97 3.01
C ARG A 112 -5.38 -15.45 2.80
N PRO A 113 -4.18 -15.79 2.30
CA PRO A 113 -3.67 -17.16 2.28
C PRO A 113 -3.70 -17.80 3.68
N GLU A 114 -3.62 -19.14 3.72
CA GLU A 114 -3.62 -19.91 4.98
C GLU A 114 -2.54 -19.46 5.96
N GLU A 115 -2.86 -19.45 7.24
CA GLU A 115 -1.97 -18.98 8.31
C GLU A 115 -0.69 -19.79 8.43
N ALA A 116 -0.76 -21.10 8.15
CA ALA A 116 0.38 -22.03 8.25
C ALA A 116 1.62 -21.58 7.47
N TYR A 117 1.43 -20.75 6.46
CA TYR A 117 2.51 -20.30 5.58
C TYR A 117 2.91 -18.82 5.80
N ARG A 118 2.31 -18.13 6.74
CA ARG A 118 2.61 -16.73 7.01
C ARG A 118 3.84 -16.61 7.91
N LEU A 119 4.73 -15.68 7.60
CA LEU A 119 5.87 -15.33 8.47
C LEU A 119 5.49 -14.32 9.54
N ILE A 120 4.44 -13.54 9.29
CA ILE A 120 3.90 -12.52 10.21
C ILE A 120 2.38 -12.65 10.25
N THR A 121 1.82 -12.37 11.40
CA THR A 121 0.36 -12.30 11.56
C THR A 121 -0.12 -10.92 11.15
N GLU A 122 -1.01 -10.88 10.20
CA GLU A 122 -1.63 -9.66 9.70
C GLU A 122 -3.13 -9.81 9.70
N ASP A 123 -3.83 -8.87 10.31
CA ASP A 123 -5.28 -8.87 10.39
C ASP A 123 -5.93 -8.28 9.14
N GLY A 124 -7.21 -8.62 8.93
CA GLY A 124 -8.04 -8.09 7.87
C GLY A 124 -7.78 -8.71 6.49
N TYR A 125 -8.24 -8.01 5.45
CA TYR A 125 -8.27 -8.50 4.08
C TYR A 125 -6.91 -8.39 3.37
N SER A 126 -6.71 -9.21 2.31
CA SER A 126 -5.42 -9.30 1.60
C SER A 126 -5.21 -8.19 0.57
N PHE A 127 -6.26 -7.65 -0.03
CA PHE A 127 -6.15 -6.68 -1.13
C PHE A 127 -6.86 -5.36 -0.80
N PRO A 128 -6.28 -4.21 -1.18
CA PRO A 128 -4.90 -4.04 -1.62
C PRO A 128 -3.90 -4.23 -0.47
N SER A 129 -2.63 -4.48 -0.81
CA SER A 129 -1.55 -4.64 0.17
C SER A 129 -1.26 -3.32 0.90
N GLY A 130 -1.41 -3.32 2.23
CA GLY A 130 -1.09 -2.15 3.05
C GLY A 130 0.39 -1.77 2.99
N HIS A 131 1.30 -2.74 2.97
CA HIS A 131 2.74 -2.52 2.84
C HIS A 131 3.09 -1.90 1.48
N ALA A 132 2.54 -2.44 0.38
CA ALA A 132 2.75 -1.89 -0.95
C ALA A 132 2.24 -0.44 -1.04
N THR A 133 1.06 -0.17 -0.50
CA THR A 133 0.48 1.17 -0.44
C THR A 133 1.38 2.12 0.36
N ALA A 134 1.92 1.67 1.50
CA ALA A 134 2.77 2.47 2.36
C ALA A 134 4.12 2.83 1.72
N VAL A 135 4.70 1.90 0.93
CA VAL A 135 5.99 2.13 0.23
C VAL A 135 5.86 3.07 -0.96
N THR A 136 4.69 3.10 -1.60
CA THR A 136 4.46 3.87 -2.83
C THR A 136 3.84 5.25 -2.60
N ALA A 137 3.38 5.54 -1.39
CA ALA A 137 2.78 6.82 -1.01
C ALA A 137 3.82 7.89 -0.70
#